data_31ba9c12cc54e90f01e2ec7836f8ac76
#
_entry.id   31ba9c12cc54e90f01e2ec7836f8ac76
#
_cell.length_a   1.000
_cell.length_b   1.000
_cell.length_c   1.000
_cell.angle_alpha   90.00
_cell.angle_beta   90.00
_cell.angle_gamma   90.00
#
_symmetry.space_group_name_H-M   'P 1'
#
loop_
_entity.id
_entity.type
_entity.pdbx_description
1 polymer ?
#
loop_
_entity_poly.entity_id
_entity_poly.type
_entity_poly.pdbx_seq_one_letter_code
_entity_poly.pdbx_strand_id
1 'polypeptide(L)'
;TAIVSGEEKDKLRDKLAELGKEYNEAFMMRDAGNIDNSTCVVLIGCYNTYFGLNNCSMCGFKNCGENKKHGCPCIFNVTDLGIAVGSAVSVAADHRIDNRVMYSAGRAAVKLGLLGDNVNLCYAIPLSTTNKSIYFDRGPGAVLR
;
A
#
# COMPACT_ATOMS: atom_id res chain seq x y z
N THR A 1 -4.33 1.91 10.70
CA THR A 1 -4.80 0.69 10.03
C THR A 1 -6.30 0.78 9.82
N ALA A 2 -6.77 0.38 8.63
CA ALA A 2 -8.19 0.25 8.32
C ALA A 2 -8.45 -1.04 7.55
N ILE A 3 -9.70 -1.51 7.55
CA ILE A 3 -10.16 -2.61 6.71
C ILE A 3 -11.31 -2.07 5.88
N VAL A 4 -11.22 -2.19 4.57
CA VAL A 4 -12.24 -1.76 3.63
C VAL A 4 -12.85 -2.96 2.90
N SER A 5 -14.18 -2.94 2.75
CA SER A 5 -14.96 -3.96 2.05
C SER A 5 -16.21 -3.32 1.43
N GLY A 6 -16.96 -4.06 0.62
CA GLY A 6 -18.18 -3.54 -0.01
C GLY A 6 -17.92 -2.23 -0.77
N GLU A 7 -18.77 -1.22 -0.58
CA GLU A 7 -18.69 0.06 -1.29
C GLU A 7 -17.36 0.81 -1.11
N GLU A 8 -16.73 0.73 0.07
CA GLU A 8 -15.42 1.38 0.28
C GLU A 8 -14.32 0.69 -0.52
N LYS A 9 -14.36 -0.63 -0.64
CA LYS A 9 -13.45 -1.39 -1.50
C LYS A 9 -13.68 -1.04 -2.97
N ASP A 10 -14.93 -0.87 -3.38
CA ASP A 10 -15.27 -0.47 -4.75
C ASP A 10 -14.75 0.93 -5.08
N LYS A 11 -14.87 1.89 -4.16
CA LYS A 11 -14.28 3.22 -4.31
C LYS A 11 -12.75 3.16 -4.43
N LEU A 12 -12.11 2.28 -3.65
CA LEU A 12 -10.66 2.08 -3.74
C LEU A 12 -10.24 1.50 -5.10
N ARG A 13 -10.97 0.48 -5.60
CA ARG A 13 -10.78 -0.09 -6.95
C ARG A 13 -10.91 0.98 -8.03
N ASP A 14 -11.98 1.77 -8.00
CA ASP A 14 -12.27 2.77 -9.01
C ASP A 14 -11.22 3.88 -9.03
N LYS A 15 -10.80 4.34 -7.84
CA LYS A 15 -9.71 5.31 -7.71
C LYS A 15 -8.39 4.78 -8.23
N LEU A 16 -8.08 3.52 -7.96
CA LEU A 16 -6.87 2.88 -8.48
C LEU A 16 -6.89 2.76 -10.01
N ALA A 17 -8.05 2.40 -10.59
CA ALA A 17 -8.22 2.36 -12.04
C ALA A 17 -8.11 3.75 -12.69
N GLU A 18 -8.67 4.78 -12.05
CA GLU A 18 -8.52 6.19 -12.46
C GLU A 18 -7.03 6.58 -12.52
N LEU A 19 -6.28 6.32 -11.45
CA LEU A 19 -4.85 6.61 -11.38
C LEU A 19 -4.04 5.83 -12.42
N GLY A 20 -4.41 4.58 -12.69
CA GLY A 20 -3.77 3.77 -13.71
C GLY A 20 -3.92 4.36 -15.12
N LYS A 21 -5.08 4.96 -15.41
CA LYS A 21 -5.31 5.68 -16.68
C LYS A 21 -4.57 7.01 -16.71
N GLU A 22 -4.64 7.79 -15.61
CA GLU A 22 -3.98 9.10 -15.49
C GLU A 22 -2.46 8.98 -15.68
N TYR A 23 -1.84 7.95 -15.09
CA TYR A 23 -0.38 7.75 -15.14
C TYR A 23 0.09 6.86 -16.30
N ASN A 24 -0.85 6.31 -17.08
CA ASN A 24 -0.58 5.33 -18.13
C ASN A 24 0.18 4.08 -17.59
N GLU A 25 -0.26 3.56 -16.45
CA GLU A 25 0.38 2.47 -15.71
C GLU A 25 -0.47 1.19 -15.75
N ALA A 26 -0.16 0.29 -16.66
CA ALA A 26 -0.93 -0.95 -16.89
C ALA A 26 -1.02 -1.84 -15.63
N PHE A 27 0.01 -1.84 -14.76
CA PHE A 27 -0.01 -2.63 -13.53
C PHE A 27 -1.04 -2.12 -12.52
N MET A 28 -1.36 -0.81 -12.51
CA MET A 28 -2.41 -0.26 -11.64
C MET A 28 -3.80 -0.73 -12.09
N MET A 29 -4.03 -0.86 -13.39
CA MET A 29 -5.27 -1.43 -13.93
C MET A 29 -5.43 -2.89 -13.53
N ARG A 30 -4.36 -3.69 -13.61
CA ARG A 30 -4.34 -5.07 -13.12
C ARG A 30 -4.62 -5.13 -11.61
N ASP A 31 -3.98 -4.26 -10.84
CA ASP A 31 -4.14 -4.22 -9.39
C ASP A 31 -5.57 -3.81 -9.00
N ALA A 32 -6.23 -2.94 -9.77
CA ALA A 32 -7.65 -2.64 -9.60
C ALA A 32 -8.53 -3.90 -9.78
N GLY A 33 -8.26 -4.71 -10.80
CA GLY A 33 -8.91 -6.01 -10.97
C GLY A 33 -8.66 -6.99 -9.81
N ASN A 34 -7.47 -6.97 -9.24
CA ASN A 34 -7.17 -7.76 -8.05
C ASN A 34 -7.97 -7.29 -6.81
N ILE A 35 -8.13 -5.97 -6.62
CA ILE A 35 -8.98 -5.41 -5.56
C ILE A 35 -10.44 -5.84 -5.77
N ASP A 36 -10.93 -5.78 -7.01
CA ASP A 36 -12.30 -6.19 -7.35
C ASP A 36 -12.59 -7.63 -6.91
N ASN A 37 -11.67 -8.53 -7.21
CA ASN A 37 -11.77 -9.96 -6.89
C ASN A 37 -11.46 -10.31 -5.42
N SER A 38 -11.07 -9.34 -4.60
CA SER A 38 -10.73 -9.56 -3.20
C SER A 38 -11.96 -9.49 -2.29
N THR A 39 -11.94 -10.22 -1.18
CA THR A 39 -13.00 -10.18 -0.17
C THR A 39 -12.98 -8.85 0.58
N CYS A 40 -11.81 -8.43 1.02
CA CYS A 40 -11.56 -7.15 1.69
C CYS A 40 -10.11 -6.72 1.49
N VAL A 41 -9.78 -5.50 1.89
CA VAL A 41 -8.43 -4.95 1.83
C VAL A 41 -8.03 -4.40 3.19
N VAL A 42 -6.91 -4.86 3.71
CA VAL A 42 -6.28 -4.26 4.89
C VAL A 42 -5.37 -3.12 4.43
N LEU A 43 -5.56 -1.96 5.01
CA LEU A 43 -4.75 -0.77 4.76
C LEU A 43 -3.86 -0.51 5.98
N ILE A 44 -2.55 -0.43 5.76
CA ILE A 44 -1.57 -0.09 6.79
C ILE A 44 -0.82 1.14 6.31
N GLY A 45 -0.94 2.23 7.06
CA GLY A 45 -0.29 3.48 6.73
C GLY A 45 0.47 4.07 7.92
N CYS A 46 1.36 5.02 7.63
CA CYS A 46 2.06 5.76 8.66
C CYS A 46 2.04 7.26 8.38
N TYR A 47 2.23 8.02 9.46
CA TYR A 47 2.46 9.45 9.39
C TYR A 47 3.91 9.73 9.04
N ASN A 48 4.16 10.85 8.39
CA ASN A 48 5.53 11.31 8.20
C ASN A 48 5.98 12.13 9.42
N THR A 49 6.59 11.48 10.40
CA THR A 49 7.13 12.10 11.61
C THR A 49 8.65 12.17 11.55
N TYR A 50 9.22 13.19 12.22
CA TYR A 50 10.67 13.38 12.28
C TYR A 50 11.12 13.32 13.74
N PHE A 51 12.12 12.47 14.02
CA PHE A 51 12.64 12.25 15.37
C PHE A 51 13.45 13.43 15.92
N GLY A 52 13.81 14.40 15.07
CA GLY A 52 14.59 15.57 15.50
C GLY A 52 16.08 15.31 15.73
N LEU A 53 16.60 14.21 15.22
CA LEU A 53 18.01 13.82 15.41
C LEU A 53 18.95 14.70 14.57
N ASN A 54 20.04 15.16 15.22
CA ASN A 54 21.06 16.00 14.58
C ASN A 54 22.10 15.21 13.78
N ASN A 55 22.34 13.93 14.12
CA ASN A 55 23.42 13.13 13.57
C ASN A 55 22.98 11.76 13.05
N CYS A 56 21.73 11.62 12.61
CA CYS A 56 21.23 10.34 12.12
C CYS A 56 21.69 10.04 10.68
N SER A 57 21.44 10.95 9.74
CA SER A 57 21.79 10.87 8.30
C SER A 57 21.31 9.61 7.53
N MET A 58 20.55 8.72 8.14
CA MET A 58 20.14 7.44 7.52
C MET A 58 19.21 7.61 6.31
N CYS A 59 18.47 8.72 6.25
CA CYS A 59 17.63 9.06 5.09
C CYS A 59 18.39 9.81 3.97
N GLY A 60 19.72 9.96 4.10
CA GLY A 60 20.56 10.66 3.14
C GLY A 60 20.67 12.19 3.35
N PHE A 61 19.87 12.76 4.26
CA PHE A 61 19.99 14.16 4.66
C PHE A 61 20.92 14.31 5.86
N LYS A 62 21.55 15.50 6.00
CA LYS A 62 22.48 15.79 7.09
C LYS A 62 21.83 15.62 8.48
N ASN A 63 20.57 16.00 8.61
CA ASN A 63 19.80 15.89 9.84
C ASN A 63 18.30 15.89 9.55
N CYS A 64 17.46 15.64 10.56
CA CYS A 64 16.00 15.63 10.43
C CYS A 64 15.42 16.98 10.01
N GLY A 65 16.02 18.10 10.42
CA GLY A 65 15.56 19.43 10.03
C GLY A 65 15.71 19.68 8.53
N GLU A 66 16.78 19.19 7.92
CA GLU A 66 16.98 19.27 6.48
C GLU A 66 16.00 18.37 5.72
N ASN A 67 15.82 17.12 6.15
CA ASN A 67 14.81 16.21 5.57
C ASN A 67 13.41 16.84 5.62
N LYS A 68 13.03 17.43 6.76
CA LYS A 68 11.73 18.10 6.92
C LYS A 68 11.52 19.24 5.93
N LYS A 69 12.57 20.03 5.63
CA LYS A 69 12.48 21.11 4.62
C LYS A 69 12.19 20.60 3.22
N HIS A 70 12.65 19.39 2.89
CA HIS A 70 12.41 18.73 1.61
C HIS A 70 11.11 17.90 1.58
N GLY A 71 10.40 17.75 2.71
CA GLY A 71 9.15 16.99 2.80
C GLY A 71 9.31 15.49 2.54
N CYS A 72 10.54 14.95 2.64
CA CYS A 72 10.78 13.54 2.38
C CYS A 72 10.41 12.66 3.59
N PRO A 73 9.97 11.42 3.38
CA PRO A 73 9.69 10.50 4.48
C PRO A 73 10.93 10.23 5.34
N CYS A 74 10.73 10.08 6.65
CA CYS A 74 11.75 9.55 7.53
C CYS A 74 11.93 8.06 7.25
N ILE A 75 13.19 7.60 7.13
CA ILE A 75 13.51 6.19 6.86
C ILE A 75 12.93 5.25 7.92
N PHE A 76 12.91 5.66 9.19
CA PHE A 76 12.36 4.84 10.27
C PHE A 76 10.86 4.62 10.11
N ASN A 77 10.09 5.64 9.72
CA ASN A 77 8.66 5.48 9.46
C ASN A 77 8.40 4.47 8.32
N VAL A 78 9.21 4.50 7.27
CA VAL A 78 9.11 3.56 6.14
C VAL A 78 9.49 2.15 6.57
N THR A 79 10.54 2.01 7.38
CA THR A 79 10.99 0.73 7.92
C THR A 79 9.93 0.13 8.85
N ASP A 80 9.40 0.91 9.78
CA ASP A 80 8.35 0.48 10.72
C ASP A 80 7.08 0.06 9.97
N LEU A 81 6.71 0.81 8.93
CA LEU A 81 5.61 0.44 8.05
C LEU A 81 5.87 -0.91 7.37
N GLY A 82 7.10 -1.15 6.88
CA GLY A 82 7.49 -2.43 6.29
C GLY A 82 7.41 -3.59 7.28
N ILE A 83 7.83 -3.38 8.53
CA ILE A 83 7.72 -4.37 9.61
C ILE A 83 6.26 -4.70 9.92
N ALA A 84 5.41 -3.67 10.02
CA ALA A 84 3.97 -3.86 10.25
C ALA A 84 3.29 -4.64 9.11
N VAL A 85 3.62 -4.31 7.85
CA VAL A 85 3.14 -5.02 6.67
C VAL A 85 3.63 -6.47 6.67
N GLY A 86 4.92 -6.71 6.96
CA GLY A 86 5.48 -8.06 7.06
C GLY A 86 4.78 -8.92 8.12
N SER A 87 4.51 -8.35 9.28
CA SER A 87 3.74 -9.00 10.34
C SER A 87 2.32 -9.35 9.88
N ALA A 88 1.63 -8.43 9.22
CA ALA A 88 0.27 -8.66 8.74
C ALA A 88 0.19 -9.78 7.70
N VAL A 89 1.12 -9.83 6.73
CA VAL A 89 1.12 -10.91 5.73
C VAL A 89 1.53 -12.25 6.31
N SER A 90 2.36 -12.29 7.37
CA SER A 90 2.66 -13.51 8.09
C SER A 90 1.41 -14.09 8.76
N VAL A 91 0.61 -13.25 9.42
CA VAL A 91 -0.67 -13.67 10.00
C VAL A 91 -1.62 -14.21 8.93
N ALA A 92 -1.74 -13.53 7.78
CA ALA A 92 -2.56 -14.00 6.68
C ALA A 92 -2.10 -15.38 6.16
N ALA A 93 -0.78 -15.57 6.03
CA ALA A 93 -0.20 -16.85 5.60
C ALA A 93 -0.47 -17.97 6.59
N ASP A 94 -0.34 -17.74 7.90
CA ASP A 94 -0.65 -18.72 8.96
C ASP A 94 -2.11 -19.17 8.89
N HIS A 95 -3.01 -18.29 8.50
CA HIS A 95 -4.42 -18.57 8.26
C HIS A 95 -4.74 -19.08 6.83
N ARG A 96 -3.74 -19.30 6.00
CA ARG A 96 -3.88 -19.73 4.59
C ARG A 96 -4.74 -18.78 3.76
N ILE A 97 -4.69 -17.49 4.06
CA ILE A 97 -5.39 -16.44 3.33
C ILE A 97 -4.47 -15.92 2.24
N ASP A 98 -4.89 -16.04 0.98
CA ASP A 98 -4.15 -15.49 -0.15
C ASP A 98 -4.14 -13.97 -0.09
N ASN A 99 -2.99 -13.37 -0.37
CA ASN A 99 -2.79 -11.94 -0.23
C ASN A 99 -1.68 -11.42 -1.14
N ARG A 100 -1.65 -10.12 -1.32
CA ARG A 100 -0.57 -9.43 -2.02
C ARG A 100 -0.39 -8.02 -1.48
N VAL A 101 0.84 -7.63 -1.16
CA VAL A 101 1.16 -6.24 -0.80
C VAL A 101 1.16 -5.37 -2.05
N MET A 102 0.38 -4.29 -2.03
CA MET A 102 0.23 -3.34 -3.14
C MET A 102 0.48 -1.90 -2.68
N TYR A 103 1.54 -1.27 -3.17
CA TYR A 103 1.75 0.15 -2.96
C TYR A 103 0.78 0.99 -3.79
N SER A 104 0.42 0.52 -4.99
CA SER A 104 -0.50 1.17 -5.92
C SER A 104 -1.86 1.44 -5.26
N ALA A 105 -2.46 0.41 -4.67
CA ALA A 105 -3.72 0.53 -3.93
C ALA A 105 -3.54 1.34 -2.63
N GLY A 106 -2.39 1.23 -1.97
CA GLY A 106 -2.05 2.10 -0.83
C GLY A 106 -2.02 3.59 -1.21
N ARG A 107 -1.47 3.92 -2.38
CA ARG A 107 -1.48 5.29 -2.91
C ARG A 107 -2.90 5.78 -3.21
N ALA A 108 -3.75 4.93 -3.78
CA ALA A 108 -5.16 5.24 -4.01
C ALA A 108 -5.91 5.48 -2.68
N ALA A 109 -5.65 4.65 -1.66
CA ALA A 109 -6.23 4.79 -0.33
C ALA A 109 -5.85 6.14 0.34
N VAL A 110 -4.60 6.57 0.21
CA VAL A 110 -4.15 7.90 0.69
C VAL A 110 -4.88 9.01 -0.03
N LYS A 111 -5.02 8.94 -1.36
CA LYS A 111 -5.75 9.95 -2.15
C LYS A 111 -7.25 10.01 -1.82
N LEU A 112 -7.83 8.93 -1.35
CA LEU A 112 -9.22 8.87 -0.85
C LEU A 112 -9.36 9.26 0.62
N GLY A 113 -8.26 9.49 1.34
CA GLY A 113 -8.30 9.81 2.76
C GLY A 113 -8.78 8.67 3.67
N LEU A 114 -8.72 7.40 3.22
CA LEU A 114 -9.27 6.24 3.95
C LEU A 114 -8.60 5.96 5.31
N LEU A 115 -7.45 6.56 5.56
CA LEU A 115 -6.69 6.44 6.81
C LEU A 115 -6.58 7.78 7.56
N GLY A 116 -7.31 8.80 7.09
CA GLY A 116 -7.24 10.18 7.61
C GLY A 116 -6.16 11.03 6.94
N ASP A 117 -6.28 12.34 7.10
CA ASP A 117 -5.55 13.36 6.33
C ASP A 117 -4.04 13.40 6.61
N ASN A 118 -3.60 12.86 7.74
CA ASN A 118 -2.18 12.88 8.14
C ASN A 118 -1.39 11.66 7.65
N VAL A 119 -2.06 10.65 7.09
CA VAL A 119 -1.39 9.46 6.53
C VAL A 119 -0.98 9.76 5.10
N ASN A 120 0.31 9.68 4.82
CA ASN A 120 0.86 9.95 3.50
C ASN A 120 1.63 8.78 2.87
N LEU A 121 1.87 7.72 3.64
CA LEU A 121 2.42 6.46 3.17
C LEU A 121 1.48 5.33 3.58
N CYS A 122 1.11 4.48 2.62
CA CYS A 122 0.23 3.34 2.87
C CYS A 122 0.57 2.18 1.94
N TYR A 123 0.50 0.97 2.48
CA TYR A 123 0.37 -0.26 1.72
C TYR A 123 -1.01 -0.86 1.91
N ALA A 124 -1.55 -1.39 0.83
CA ALA A 124 -2.78 -2.16 0.83
C ALA A 124 -2.48 -3.65 0.72
N ILE A 125 -3.22 -4.45 1.45
CA ILE A 125 -3.10 -5.92 1.45
C ILE A 125 -4.49 -6.47 1.16
N PRO A 126 -4.88 -6.65 -0.11
CA PRO A 126 -6.10 -7.35 -0.46
C PRO A 126 -6.01 -8.82 -0.03
N LEU A 127 -7.12 -9.34 0.47
CA LEU A 127 -7.25 -10.68 1.01
C LEU A 127 -8.28 -11.49 0.22
N SER A 128 -7.97 -12.77 0.00
CA SER A 128 -8.87 -13.72 -0.66
C SER A 128 -8.80 -15.10 -0.02
N THR A 129 -9.94 -15.76 0.07
CA THR A 129 -10.09 -17.14 0.56
C THR A 129 -10.65 -18.09 -0.51
N THR A 130 -10.51 -17.72 -1.78
CA THR A 130 -10.91 -18.56 -2.90
C THR A 130 -9.99 -19.77 -3.05
N ASN A 131 -10.45 -20.80 -3.75
CA ASN A 131 -9.69 -22.03 -4.00
C ASN A 131 -8.55 -21.86 -5.03
N LYS A 132 -8.34 -20.66 -5.53
CA LYS A 132 -7.35 -20.29 -6.53
C LYS A 132 -6.65 -18.98 -6.14
N SER A 133 -5.33 -18.90 -6.30
CA SER A 133 -4.61 -17.65 -6.04
C SER A 133 -4.96 -16.61 -7.14
N ILE A 134 -5.76 -15.63 -6.78
CA ILE A 134 -6.22 -14.59 -7.73
C ILE A 134 -5.14 -13.55 -8.04
N TYR A 135 -4.12 -13.42 -7.19
CA TYR A 135 -3.09 -12.39 -7.32
C TYR A 135 -1.93 -12.80 -8.22
N PHE A 136 -1.66 -14.09 -8.34
CA PHE A 136 -0.50 -14.64 -9.05
C PHE A 136 -0.86 -15.60 -10.18
N ASP A 137 -2.13 -15.94 -10.33
CA ASP A 137 -2.62 -16.76 -11.42
C ASP A 137 -2.71 -15.94 -12.71
N ARG A 138 -1.68 -16.08 -13.52
CA ARG A 138 -1.51 -15.31 -14.76
C ARG A 138 -1.53 -16.23 -15.96
N GLY A 139 -2.25 -15.80 -17.00
CA GLY A 139 -2.17 -16.44 -18.29
C GLY A 139 -0.76 -16.30 -18.91
N PRO A 140 -0.41 -17.14 -19.90
CA PRO A 140 0.83 -17.03 -20.64
C PRO A 140 1.04 -15.61 -21.19
N GLY A 141 2.22 -15.03 -20.97
CA GLY A 141 2.58 -13.70 -21.47
C GLY A 141 2.07 -12.51 -20.63
N ALA A 142 1.32 -12.74 -19.55
CA ALA A 142 0.76 -11.67 -18.70
C ALA A 142 1.76 -11.06 -17.70
N VAL A 143 3.04 -10.95 -18.09
CA VAL A 143 4.05 -10.24 -17.30
C VAL A 143 4.05 -8.78 -17.72
N LEU A 144 3.53 -7.92 -16.86
CA LEU A 144 3.63 -6.46 -17.02
C LEU A 144 5.02 -6.00 -16.55
N ARG A 145 5.78 -5.40 -17.44
CA ARG A 145 7.05 -4.75 -17.16
C ARG A 145 6.84 -3.26 -17.05
#